data_786095af15fb172f47736658331108a7
#
_entry.id   786095af15fb172f47736658331108a7
#
_cell.length_a   1.000
_cell.length_b   1.000
_cell.length_c   1.000
_cell.angle_alpha   90.00
_cell.angle_beta   90.00
_cell.angle_gamma   90.00
#
_symmetry.space_group_name_H-M   'P 1'
#
loop_
_entity.id
_entity.type
_entity.pdbx_description
1 polymer ?
#
loop_
_entity_poly.entity_id
_entity_poly.type
_entity_poly.pdbx_seq_one_letter_code
_entity_poly.pdbx_strand_id
1 'polypeptide(L)'
;MKGLNLYLINGMYWITASLYLPFITMYFSQKGMDSMQIGILSALLPIASLTVQPLWAALADRTGRRRRVLILLNLCCAAAVLLFPGTGSFGEILGAVTCYALFNSAVLPICDALVVSQAEEKGINFAWVRMCGTVSYAAIVLGMGFYLKKHMNLMFYGNSACFLLFTLLCLTLPKDKKTLKAQEQERRGPEADQTVKKAGKGPTFQSKEIYLILLFAFAMQFGINYYSAFLGVYLLELGYSQSLLGVLNCISALSEIPVLLLIHRLSRRYKQTVLLTAAVGCMALRLILLSAGNVALMAAAQLLQGPSYMVCYFVCVTYINRMVVPGKISQGQS
;
A
#
# COMPACT_ATOMS: atom_id res chain seq x y z
N MET A 1 -5.76 15.10 -23.74
CA MET A 1 -4.82 14.71 -22.65
C MET A 1 -4.83 13.18 -22.55
N LYS A 2 -3.86 12.51 -23.22
CA LYS A 2 -3.77 11.05 -23.22
C LYS A 2 -3.35 10.57 -21.80
N GLY A 3 -4.22 9.85 -21.12
CA GLY A 3 -3.88 9.17 -19.85
C GLY A 3 -4.28 9.86 -18.55
N LEU A 4 -4.99 11.00 -18.56
CA LEU A 4 -5.45 11.69 -17.35
C LEU A 4 -6.22 10.76 -16.41
N ASN A 5 -7.01 9.82 -16.95
CA ASN A 5 -7.75 8.84 -16.17
C ASN A 5 -6.84 7.94 -15.31
N LEU A 6 -5.60 7.63 -15.75
CA LEU A 6 -4.67 6.82 -14.97
C LEU A 6 -4.15 7.57 -13.74
N TYR A 7 -3.85 8.86 -13.90
CA TYR A 7 -3.47 9.74 -12.79
C TYR A 7 -4.60 9.88 -11.78
N LEU A 8 -5.84 10.10 -12.25
CA LEU A 8 -7.01 10.22 -11.39
C LEU A 8 -7.32 8.91 -10.63
N ILE A 9 -7.20 7.76 -11.28
CA ILE A 9 -7.44 6.44 -10.68
C ILE A 9 -6.41 6.16 -9.59
N ASN A 10 -5.11 6.35 -9.87
CA ASN A 10 -4.07 6.15 -8.87
C ASN A 10 -4.20 7.19 -7.74
N GLY A 11 -4.49 8.45 -8.08
CA GLY A 11 -4.76 9.50 -7.10
C GLY A 11 -5.93 9.16 -6.17
N MET A 12 -7.06 8.67 -6.73
CA MET A 12 -8.23 8.27 -5.93
C MET A 12 -7.94 7.12 -4.97
N TYR A 13 -7.18 6.11 -5.40
CA TYR A 13 -6.74 5.07 -4.47
C TYR A 13 -6.00 5.67 -3.27
N TRP A 14 -5.03 6.57 -3.53
CA TRP A 14 -4.24 7.18 -2.45
C TRP A 14 -5.05 8.16 -1.60
N ILE A 15 -6.10 8.77 -2.16
CA ILE A 15 -7.08 9.56 -1.40
C ILE A 15 -7.87 8.64 -0.44
N THR A 16 -8.38 7.50 -0.90
CA THR A 16 -9.06 6.55 0.00
C THR A 16 -8.15 6.04 1.11
N ALA A 17 -6.90 5.71 0.78
CA ALA A 17 -5.91 5.28 1.76
C ALA A 17 -5.60 6.36 2.80
N SER A 18 -5.49 7.64 2.39
CA SER A 18 -5.19 8.77 3.29
C SER A 18 -6.31 9.09 4.28
N LEU A 19 -7.56 8.76 3.92
CA LEU A 19 -8.72 8.96 4.80
C LEU A 19 -8.81 7.89 5.90
N TYR A 20 -8.29 6.70 5.67
CA TYR A 20 -8.44 5.57 6.59
C TYR A 20 -7.14 5.26 7.36
N LEU A 21 -6.06 4.93 6.66
CA LEU A 21 -4.86 4.34 7.24
C LEU A 21 -4.24 5.18 8.38
N PRO A 22 -4.05 6.51 8.26
CA PRO A 22 -3.39 7.28 9.31
C PRO A 22 -4.23 7.46 10.57
N PHE A 23 -5.56 7.49 10.42
CA PHE A 23 -6.48 7.92 11.48
C PHE A 23 -7.20 6.76 12.18
N ILE A 24 -7.19 5.56 11.61
CA ILE A 24 -7.99 4.45 12.13
C ILE A 24 -7.58 4.01 13.54
N THR A 25 -6.29 3.99 13.84
CA THR A 25 -5.80 3.60 15.17
C THR A 25 -6.12 4.65 16.24
N MET A 26 -6.14 5.94 15.87
CA MET A 26 -6.66 7.00 16.75
C MET A 26 -8.15 6.82 17.02
N TYR A 27 -8.94 6.42 16.02
CA TYR A 27 -10.35 6.10 16.19
C TYR A 27 -10.54 4.95 17.18
N PHE A 28 -9.76 3.87 17.07
CA PHE A 28 -9.82 2.75 18.01
C PHE A 28 -9.49 3.19 19.44
N SER A 29 -8.43 3.98 19.61
CA SER A 29 -8.07 4.55 20.91
C SER A 29 -9.17 5.43 21.50
N GLN A 30 -9.82 6.29 20.71
CA GLN A 30 -10.96 7.12 21.15
C GLN A 30 -12.20 6.31 21.50
N LYS A 31 -12.35 5.09 20.95
CA LYS A 31 -13.39 4.13 21.33
C LYS A 31 -13.05 3.34 22.61
N GLY A 32 -11.93 3.64 23.26
CA GLY A 32 -11.51 3.01 24.50
C GLY A 32 -10.83 1.65 24.30
N MET A 33 -10.35 1.34 23.10
CA MET A 33 -9.59 0.12 22.84
C MET A 33 -8.19 0.23 23.45
N ASP A 34 -7.74 -0.82 24.12
CA ASP A 34 -6.39 -0.92 24.65
C ASP A 34 -5.36 -1.21 23.54
N SER A 35 -4.07 -1.11 23.87
CA SER A 35 -2.98 -1.30 22.90
C SER A 35 -2.96 -2.70 22.28
N MET A 36 -3.40 -3.74 23.02
CA MET A 36 -3.48 -5.10 22.52
C MET A 36 -4.62 -5.22 21.48
N GLN A 37 -5.79 -4.68 21.79
CA GLN A 37 -6.94 -4.65 20.89
C GLN A 37 -6.62 -3.88 19.60
N ILE A 38 -5.97 -2.71 19.73
CA ILE A 38 -5.51 -1.92 18.56
C ILE A 38 -4.51 -2.73 17.72
N GLY A 39 -3.59 -3.46 18.35
CA GLY A 39 -2.65 -4.34 17.68
C GLY A 39 -3.34 -5.44 16.88
N ILE A 40 -4.33 -6.12 17.48
CA ILE A 40 -5.13 -7.16 16.81
C ILE A 40 -5.86 -6.58 15.60
N LEU A 41 -6.56 -5.45 15.77
CA LEU A 41 -7.30 -4.79 14.69
C LEU A 41 -6.38 -4.35 13.55
N SER A 42 -5.20 -3.82 13.87
CA SER A 42 -4.20 -3.38 12.88
C SER A 42 -3.56 -4.54 12.11
N ALA A 43 -3.50 -5.74 12.70
CA ALA A 43 -2.95 -6.93 12.06
C ALA A 43 -3.90 -7.55 11.00
N LEU A 44 -5.20 -7.24 11.03
CA LEU A 44 -6.18 -7.86 10.13
C LEU A 44 -5.93 -7.54 8.65
N LEU A 45 -5.56 -6.31 8.32
CA LEU A 45 -5.28 -5.94 6.93
C LEU A 45 -4.03 -6.64 6.38
N PRO A 46 -2.87 -6.68 7.06
CA PRO A 46 -1.74 -7.52 6.66
C PRO A 46 -2.08 -9.02 6.54
N ILE A 47 -2.86 -9.57 7.48
CA ILE A 47 -3.29 -10.97 7.42
C ILE A 47 -4.17 -11.22 6.18
N ALA A 48 -5.13 -10.34 5.90
CA ALA A 48 -5.94 -10.42 4.69
C ALA A 48 -5.10 -10.29 3.42
N SER A 49 -4.05 -9.47 3.43
CA SER A 49 -3.11 -9.34 2.32
C SER A 49 -2.34 -10.63 2.04
N LEU A 50 -2.01 -11.41 3.07
CA LEU A 50 -1.34 -12.69 2.89
C LEU A 50 -2.29 -13.83 2.46
N THR A 51 -3.53 -13.81 2.94
CA THR A 51 -4.47 -14.94 2.79
C THR A 51 -5.50 -14.72 1.69
N VAL A 52 -6.13 -13.56 1.64
CA VAL A 52 -7.29 -13.27 0.77
C VAL A 52 -6.89 -12.53 -0.51
N GLN A 53 -5.91 -11.63 -0.45
CA GLN A 53 -5.41 -10.90 -1.63
C GLN A 53 -5.02 -11.83 -2.79
N PRO A 54 -4.28 -12.95 -2.58
CA PRO A 54 -3.93 -13.87 -3.67
C PRO A 54 -5.17 -14.51 -4.34
N LEU A 55 -6.25 -14.72 -3.58
CA LEU A 55 -7.50 -15.27 -4.13
C LEU A 55 -8.17 -14.26 -5.07
N TRP A 56 -8.25 -12.99 -4.68
CA TRP A 56 -8.78 -11.92 -5.54
C TRP A 56 -7.92 -11.69 -6.77
N ALA A 57 -6.59 -11.71 -6.62
CA ALA A 57 -5.65 -11.60 -7.74
C ALA A 57 -5.83 -12.76 -8.72
N ALA A 58 -5.92 -14.00 -8.21
CA ALA A 58 -6.16 -15.18 -9.02
C ALA A 58 -7.51 -15.12 -9.76
N LEU A 59 -8.57 -14.64 -9.09
CA LEU A 59 -9.88 -14.44 -9.72
C LEU A 59 -9.80 -13.40 -10.86
N ALA A 60 -9.13 -12.28 -10.61
CA ALA A 60 -8.97 -11.22 -11.61
C ALA A 60 -8.15 -11.70 -12.82
N ASP A 61 -7.09 -12.48 -12.59
CA ASP A 61 -6.23 -13.00 -13.65
C ASP A 61 -6.89 -14.14 -14.44
N ARG A 62 -7.53 -15.10 -13.75
CA ARG A 62 -8.24 -16.23 -14.42
C ARG A 62 -9.40 -15.75 -15.27
N THR A 63 -10.15 -14.76 -14.79
CA THR A 63 -11.29 -14.23 -15.54
C THR A 63 -10.89 -13.24 -16.62
N GLY A 64 -9.65 -12.69 -16.56
CA GLY A 64 -9.20 -11.58 -17.40
C GLY A 64 -10.01 -10.29 -17.20
N ARG A 65 -10.74 -10.18 -16.07
CA ARG A 65 -11.68 -9.08 -15.80
C ARG A 65 -11.23 -8.21 -14.62
N ARG A 66 -9.95 -7.83 -14.62
CA ARG A 66 -9.34 -7.02 -13.54
C ARG A 66 -10.14 -5.76 -13.21
N ARG A 67 -10.63 -5.03 -14.24
CA ARG A 67 -11.47 -3.84 -14.05
C ARG A 67 -12.75 -4.16 -13.29
N ARG A 68 -13.46 -5.24 -13.63
CA ARG A 68 -14.73 -5.61 -12.98
C ARG A 68 -14.49 -6.04 -11.53
N VAL A 69 -13.39 -6.77 -11.27
CA VAL A 69 -13.01 -7.17 -9.91
C VAL A 69 -12.68 -5.93 -9.08
N LEU A 70 -11.93 -4.97 -9.62
CA LEU A 70 -11.63 -3.70 -8.93
C LEU A 70 -12.90 -2.90 -8.60
N ILE A 71 -13.84 -2.82 -9.52
CA ILE A 71 -15.15 -2.17 -9.30
C ILE A 71 -15.91 -2.86 -8.17
N LEU A 72 -15.97 -4.19 -8.16
CA LEU A 72 -16.62 -4.96 -7.10
C LEU A 72 -15.97 -4.70 -5.74
N LEU A 73 -14.65 -4.76 -5.67
CA LEU A 73 -13.89 -4.50 -4.44
C LEU A 73 -14.13 -3.09 -3.91
N ASN A 74 -14.13 -2.08 -4.77
CA ASN A 74 -14.41 -0.70 -4.37
C ASN A 74 -15.82 -0.53 -3.81
N LEU A 75 -16.84 -1.15 -4.42
CA LEU A 75 -18.21 -1.13 -3.93
C LEU A 75 -18.33 -1.84 -2.57
N CYS A 76 -17.69 -3.00 -2.43
CA CYS A 76 -17.65 -3.71 -1.15
C CYS A 76 -16.91 -2.90 -0.06
N CYS A 77 -15.80 -2.23 -0.39
CA CYS A 77 -15.09 -1.34 0.54
C CYS A 77 -15.95 -0.15 0.93
N ALA A 78 -16.66 0.48 -0.03
CA ALA A 78 -17.57 1.58 0.24
C ALA A 78 -18.69 1.20 1.23
N ALA A 79 -19.22 -0.01 1.10
CA ALA A 79 -20.23 -0.53 2.03
C ALA A 79 -19.63 -0.93 3.38
N ALA A 80 -18.49 -1.64 3.38
CA ALA A 80 -17.85 -2.13 4.59
C ALA A 80 -17.39 -1.00 5.52
N VAL A 81 -16.88 0.11 4.96
CA VAL A 81 -16.43 1.25 5.75
C VAL A 81 -17.56 1.96 6.49
N LEU A 82 -18.80 1.86 6.00
CA LEU A 82 -19.99 2.42 6.66
C LEU A 82 -20.45 1.63 7.88
N LEU A 83 -19.88 0.45 8.14
CA LEU A 83 -20.15 -0.31 9.37
C LEU A 83 -19.54 0.35 10.60
N PHE A 84 -18.42 1.08 10.46
CA PHE A 84 -17.65 1.62 11.59
C PHE A 84 -18.40 2.66 12.46
N PRO A 85 -19.13 3.64 11.91
CA PRO A 85 -19.78 4.67 12.73
C PRO A 85 -20.75 4.12 13.77
N GLY A 86 -21.38 2.97 13.51
CA GLY A 86 -22.34 2.32 14.40
C GLY A 86 -21.72 1.40 15.46
N THR A 87 -20.40 1.16 15.41
CA THR A 87 -19.75 0.20 16.33
C THR A 87 -19.44 0.84 17.69
N GLY A 88 -19.69 0.07 18.76
CA GLY A 88 -19.39 0.45 20.15
C GLY A 88 -18.52 -0.55 20.89
N SER A 89 -18.62 -1.82 20.55
CA SER A 89 -17.85 -2.91 21.19
C SER A 89 -16.65 -3.36 20.35
N PHE A 90 -15.65 -3.99 21.02
CA PHE A 90 -14.51 -4.58 20.34
C PHE A 90 -14.92 -5.60 19.27
N GLY A 91 -15.90 -6.46 19.55
CA GLY A 91 -16.38 -7.48 18.61
C GLY A 91 -17.00 -6.89 17.34
N GLU A 92 -17.77 -5.81 17.49
CA GLU A 92 -18.35 -5.10 16.33
C GLU A 92 -17.27 -4.44 15.49
N ILE A 93 -16.30 -3.77 16.12
CA ILE A 93 -15.16 -3.16 15.43
C ILE A 93 -14.33 -4.24 14.74
N LEU A 94 -14.06 -5.37 15.39
CA LEU A 94 -13.35 -6.51 14.81
C LEU A 94 -14.05 -7.02 13.53
N GLY A 95 -15.38 -7.16 13.59
CA GLY A 95 -16.20 -7.54 12.44
C GLY A 95 -16.10 -6.54 11.29
N ALA A 96 -16.22 -5.23 11.60
CA ALA A 96 -16.12 -4.16 10.60
C ALA A 96 -14.75 -4.11 9.94
N VAL A 97 -13.65 -4.17 10.73
CA VAL A 97 -12.28 -4.20 10.22
C VAL A 97 -12.03 -5.44 9.37
N THR A 98 -12.49 -6.63 9.82
CA THR A 98 -12.36 -7.87 9.06
C THR A 98 -13.08 -7.76 7.71
N CYS A 99 -14.33 -7.31 7.70
CA CYS A 99 -15.10 -7.12 6.48
C CYS A 99 -14.38 -6.15 5.51
N TYR A 100 -13.90 -5.03 6.01
CA TYR A 100 -13.16 -4.07 5.21
C TYR A 100 -11.84 -4.65 4.68
N ALA A 101 -11.06 -5.35 5.52
CA ALA A 101 -9.77 -5.93 5.16
C ALA A 101 -9.88 -7.00 4.06
N LEU A 102 -10.96 -7.82 4.07
CA LEU A 102 -11.21 -8.85 3.06
C LEU A 102 -11.26 -8.28 1.63
N PHE A 103 -11.81 -7.08 1.48
CA PHE A 103 -11.94 -6.43 0.17
C PHE A 103 -10.78 -5.46 -0.11
N ASN A 104 -10.39 -4.66 0.87
CA ASN A 104 -9.39 -3.62 0.68
C ASN A 104 -7.98 -4.16 0.39
N SER A 105 -7.63 -5.35 0.92
CA SER A 105 -6.33 -5.98 0.74
C SER A 105 -5.91 -6.11 -0.74
N ALA A 106 -6.86 -6.35 -1.65
CA ALA A 106 -6.58 -6.57 -3.06
C ALA A 106 -6.79 -5.32 -3.95
N VAL A 107 -7.32 -4.21 -3.40
CA VAL A 107 -7.60 -3.00 -4.20
C VAL A 107 -6.32 -2.43 -4.80
N LEU A 108 -5.25 -2.23 -3.99
CA LEU A 108 -3.99 -1.67 -4.48
C LEU A 108 -3.32 -2.52 -5.57
N PRO A 109 -3.04 -3.82 -5.34
CA PRO A 109 -2.32 -4.61 -6.34
C PRO A 109 -3.10 -4.76 -7.65
N ILE A 110 -4.43 -4.86 -7.62
CA ILE A 110 -5.24 -4.93 -8.84
C ILE A 110 -5.28 -3.57 -9.55
N CYS A 111 -5.38 -2.47 -8.80
CA CYS A 111 -5.32 -1.12 -9.33
C CYS A 111 -3.97 -0.86 -10.01
N ASP A 112 -2.85 -1.15 -9.32
CA ASP A 112 -1.51 -0.95 -9.86
C ASP A 112 -1.28 -1.80 -11.11
N ALA A 113 -1.69 -3.07 -11.11
CA ALA A 113 -1.60 -3.93 -12.30
C ALA A 113 -2.35 -3.38 -13.51
N LEU A 114 -3.55 -2.80 -13.30
CA LEU A 114 -4.32 -2.14 -14.36
C LEU A 114 -3.65 -0.87 -14.85
N VAL A 115 -3.21 -0.03 -13.92
CA VAL A 115 -2.61 1.27 -14.24
C VAL A 115 -1.27 1.09 -14.96
N VAL A 116 -0.40 0.18 -14.49
CA VAL A 116 0.88 -0.15 -15.13
C VAL A 116 0.67 -0.64 -16.55
N SER A 117 -0.20 -1.64 -16.75
CA SER A 117 -0.47 -2.19 -18.09
C SER A 117 -0.97 -1.13 -19.07
N GLN A 118 -1.86 -0.23 -18.63
CA GLN A 118 -2.37 0.83 -19.48
C GLN A 118 -1.39 1.99 -19.68
N ALA A 119 -0.53 2.26 -18.70
CA ALA A 119 0.54 3.25 -18.83
C ALA A 119 1.55 2.81 -19.88
N GLU A 120 1.94 1.53 -19.88
CA GLU A 120 2.81 0.92 -20.90
C GLU A 120 2.19 1.02 -22.30
N GLU A 121 0.91 0.64 -22.47
CA GLU A 121 0.20 0.73 -23.76
C GLU A 121 0.15 2.18 -24.30
N LYS A 122 0.10 3.17 -23.41
CA LYS A 122 0.01 4.60 -23.77
C LYS A 122 1.37 5.31 -23.84
N GLY A 123 2.47 4.62 -23.52
CA GLY A 123 3.82 5.19 -23.41
C GLY A 123 3.97 6.19 -22.25
N ILE A 124 3.20 6.03 -21.17
CA ILE A 124 3.24 6.91 -20.00
C ILE A 124 4.17 6.28 -18.96
N ASN A 125 5.09 7.08 -18.42
CA ASN A 125 5.94 6.62 -17.33
C ASN A 125 5.13 6.48 -16.04
N PHE A 126 5.00 5.25 -15.54
CA PHE A 126 4.27 4.94 -14.30
C PHE A 126 4.77 5.72 -13.07
N ALA A 127 6.05 6.08 -13.01
CA ALA A 127 6.58 6.86 -11.90
C ALA A 127 5.84 8.20 -11.71
N TRP A 128 5.48 8.89 -12.79
CA TRP A 128 4.69 10.12 -12.72
C TRP A 128 3.27 9.88 -12.20
N VAL A 129 2.66 8.77 -12.62
CA VAL A 129 1.32 8.38 -12.13
C VAL A 129 1.38 8.10 -10.62
N ARG A 130 2.42 7.40 -10.17
CA ARG A 130 2.65 7.11 -8.75
C ARG A 130 2.90 8.38 -7.93
N MET A 131 3.69 9.33 -8.45
CA MET A 131 3.93 10.62 -7.79
C MET A 131 2.64 11.42 -7.60
N CYS A 132 1.74 11.42 -8.59
CA CYS A 132 0.42 12.03 -8.46
C CYS A 132 -0.35 11.43 -7.27
N GLY A 133 -0.29 10.11 -7.09
CA GLY A 133 -0.86 9.44 -5.92
C GLY A 133 -0.28 9.92 -4.60
N THR A 134 1.05 10.04 -4.52
CA THR A 134 1.74 10.56 -3.31
C THR A 134 1.32 11.99 -2.98
N VAL A 135 1.22 12.87 -3.98
CA VAL A 135 0.77 14.26 -3.78
C VAL A 135 -0.70 14.29 -3.35
N SER A 136 -1.55 13.47 -3.95
CA SER A 136 -2.97 13.35 -3.56
C SER A 136 -3.11 12.89 -2.11
N TYR A 137 -2.34 11.87 -1.71
CA TYR A 137 -2.28 11.40 -0.32
C TYR A 137 -1.86 12.51 0.63
N ALA A 138 -0.76 13.21 0.34
CA ALA A 138 -0.22 14.26 1.20
C ALA A 138 -1.22 15.42 1.39
N ALA A 139 -1.88 15.85 0.32
CA ALA A 139 -2.86 16.92 0.38
C ALA A 139 -4.08 16.56 1.23
N ILE A 140 -4.61 15.35 1.04
CA ILE A 140 -5.82 14.91 1.74
C ILE A 140 -5.51 14.58 3.20
N VAL A 141 -4.41 13.89 3.52
CA VAL A 141 -4.07 13.57 4.91
C VAL A 141 -3.83 14.84 5.73
N LEU A 142 -3.24 15.87 5.12
CA LEU A 142 -3.07 17.17 5.76
C LEU A 142 -4.42 17.83 6.06
N GLY A 143 -5.28 17.98 5.07
CA GLY A 143 -6.60 18.60 5.23
C GLY A 143 -7.49 17.84 6.21
N MET A 144 -7.51 16.51 6.13
CA MET A 144 -8.31 15.66 7.02
C MET A 144 -7.80 15.69 8.46
N GLY A 145 -6.49 15.82 8.69
CA GLY A 145 -5.95 15.99 10.04
C GLY A 145 -6.55 17.18 10.79
N PHE A 146 -6.79 18.28 10.10
CA PHE A 146 -7.46 19.45 10.70
C PHE A 146 -8.97 19.24 10.87
N TYR A 147 -9.63 18.60 9.92
CA TYR A 147 -11.07 18.43 9.88
C TYR A 147 -11.59 17.38 10.87
N LEU A 148 -10.89 16.26 11.01
CA LEU A 148 -11.27 15.15 11.88
C LEU A 148 -11.18 15.47 13.37
N LYS A 149 -10.53 16.56 13.77
CA LYS A 149 -10.45 16.99 15.16
C LYS A 149 -11.83 17.12 15.84
N LYS A 150 -12.87 17.50 15.07
CA LYS A 150 -14.24 17.68 15.58
C LYS A 150 -15.17 16.52 15.28
N HIS A 151 -14.94 15.79 14.18
CA HIS A 151 -15.89 14.82 13.63
C HIS A 151 -15.19 13.59 13.08
N MET A 152 -14.69 12.73 13.95
CA MET A 152 -13.89 11.56 13.56
C MET A 152 -14.65 10.59 12.62
N ASN A 153 -15.97 10.42 12.82
CA ASN A 153 -16.78 9.55 11.95
C ASN A 153 -16.85 10.00 10.49
N LEU A 154 -16.57 11.28 10.20
CA LEU A 154 -16.57 11.77 8.82
C LEU A 154 -15.50 11.12 7.94
N MET A 155 -14.44 10.54 8.53
CA MET A 155 -13.46 9.79 7.75
C MET A 155 -14.11 8.60 7.05
N PHE A 156 -15.08 7.93 7.66
CA PHE A 156 -15.75 6.77 7.08
C PHE A 156 -16.72 7.17 5.96
N TYR A 157 -17.52 8.22 6.17
CA TYR A 157 -18.41 8.72 5.11
C TYR A 157 -17.63 9.28 3.93
N GLY A 158 -16.56 10.05 4.19
CA GLY A 158 -15.65 10.54 3.16
C GLY A 158 -14.96 9.40 2.40
N ASN A 159 -14.49 8.38 3.11
CA ASN A 159 -13.85 7.21 2.52
C ASN A 159 -14.83 6.44 1.60
N SER A 160 -16.07 6.21 2.07
CA SER A 160 -17.12 5.58 1.27
C SER A 160 -17.41 6.36 -0.02
N ALA A 161 -17.61 7.69 0.09
CA ALA A 161 -17.82 8.55 -1.05
C ALA A 161 -16.64 8.49 -2.05
N CYS A 162 -15.41 8.48 -1.55
CA CYS A 162 -14.22 8.35 -2.38
C CYS A 162 -14.13 7.00 -3.08
N PHE A 163 -14.50 5.88 -2.44
CA PHE A 163 -14.59 4.58 -3.11
C PHE A 163 -15.66 4.54 -4.20
N LEU A 164 -16.81 5.21 -4.00
CA LEU A 164 -17.83 5.34 -5.03
C LEU A 164 -17.32 6.17 -6.22
N LEU A 165 -16.64 7.31 -5.97
CA LEU A 165 -15.99 8.09 -7.02
C LEU A 165 -14.90 7.31 -7.73
N PHE A 166 -14.11 6.52 -6.99
CA PHE A 166 -13.11 5.62 -7.55
C PHE A 166 -13.76 4.58 -8.48
N THR A 167 -14.91 4.03 -8.08
CA THR A 167 -15.69 3.12 -8.93
C THR A 167 -16.11 3.79 -10.24
N LEU A 168 -16.63 5.03 -10.18
CA LEU A 168 -17.02 5.79 -11.37
C LEU A 168 -15.83 6.04 -12.29
N LEU A 169 -14.66 6.39 -11.73
CA LEU A 169 -13.44 6.53 -12.51
C LEU A 169 -12.99 5.21 -13.15
N CYS A 170 -13.12 4.08 -12.46
CA CYS A 170 -12.84 2.77 -13.04
C CYS A 170 -13.74 2.45 -14.23
N LEU A 171 -14.95 3.01 -14.31
CA LEU A 171 -15.83 2.85 -15.48
C LEU A 171 -15.29 3.56 -16.73
N THR A 172 -14.42 4.55 -16.60
CA THR A 172 -13.78 5.24 -17.71
C THR A 172 -12.61 4.45 -18.34
N LEU A 173 -12.13 3.42 -17.64
CA LEU A 173 -11.09 2.54 -18.19
C LEU A 173 -11.64 1.71 -19.36
N PRO A 174 -10.81 1.39 -20.38
CA PRO A 174 -11.19 0.47 -21.42
C PRO A 174 -11.68 -0.85 -20.82
N LYS A 175 -12.67 -1.49 -21.48
CA LYS A 175 -13.09 -2.84 -21.08
C LYS A 175 -11.89 -3.77 -21.17
N ASP A 176 -11.76 -4.65 -20.17
CA ASP A 176 -10.70 -5.65 -20.14
C ASP A 176 -10.62 -6.36 -21.49
N LYS A 177 -9.59 -6.09 -22.28
CA LYS A 177 -9.21 -6.97 -23.37
C LYS A 177 -8.77 -8.27 -22.70
N LYS A 178 -9.32 -9.42 -23.13
CA LYS A 178 -8.79 -10.73 -22.70
C LYS A 178 -7.26 -10.62 -22.78
N THR A 179 -6.59 -10.73 -21.67
CA THR A 179 -5.15 -10.51 -21.60
C THR A 179 -4.51 -11.41 -22.64
N LEU A 180 -3.56 -10.92 -23.44
CA LEU A 180 -2.84 -11.74 -24.43
C LEU A 180 -2.36 -13.07 -23.83
N LYS A 181 -2.06 -13.12 -22.54
CA LYS A 181 -1.76 -14.34 -21.79
C LYS A 181 -2.93 -15.31 -21.64
N ALA A 182 -4.16 -14.84 -21.47
CA ALA A 182 -5.35 -15.73 -21.47
C ALA A 182 -5.65 -16.20 -22.88
N GLN A 183 -5.42 -15.38 -23.91
CA GLN A 183 -5.53 -15.79 -25.31
C GLN A 183 -4.38 -16.73 -25.75
N GLU A 184 -3.15 -16.50 -25.26
CA GLU A 184 -2.04 -17.43 -25.46
C GLU A 184 -2.24 -18.75 -24.69
N GLN A 185 -2.87 -18.73 -23.52
CA GLN A 185 -3.19 -19.93 -22.74
C GLN A 185 -4.36 -20.72 -23.34
N GLU A 186 -5.36 -20.04 -23.92
CA GLU A 186 -6.40 -20.67 -24.74
C GLU A 186 -5.87 -21.20 -26.09
N ARG A 187 -4.83 -20.58 -26.67
CA ARG A 187 -4.14 -21.04 -27.90
C ARG A 187 -3.11 -22.14 -27.64
N ARG A 188 -2.51 -22.19 -26.45
CA ARG A 188 -1.62 -23.26 -26.02
C ARG A 188 -2.50 -24.37 -25.47
N GLY A 189 -2.77 -25.39 -26.28
CA GLY A 189 -3.53 -26.57 -25.89
C GLY A 189 -2.98 -27.28 -24.64
N PRO A 190 -3.62 -28.36 -24.17
CA PRO A 190 -3.36 -29.03 -22.89
C PRO A 190 -1.88 -29.44 -22.63
N GLU A 191 -1.07 -29.57 -23.67
CA GLU A 191 0.37 -29.96 -23.57
C GLU A 191 1.24 -28.84 -22.97
N ALA A 192 0.93 -27.57 -23.18
CA ALA A 192 1.70 -26.45 -22.59
C ALA A 192 1.44 -26.26 -21.09
N ASP A 193 0.28 -26.69 -20.61
CA ASP A 193 -0.07 -26.66 -19.18
C ASP A 193 0.80 -27.65 -18.36
N GLN A 194 1.24 -28.73 -18.98
CA GLN A 194 2.17 -29.70 -18.36
C GLN A 194 3.59 -29.14 -18.21
N THR A 195 4.05 -28.30 -19.12
CA THR A 195 5.39 -27.67 -19.06
C THR A 195 5.42 -26.56 -17.99
N VAL A 196 4.32 -25.81 -17.85
CA VAL A 196 4.18 -24.79 -16.78
C VAL A 196 4.02 -25.46 -15.41
N LYS A 197 3.29 -26.58 -15.31
CA LYS A 197 3.20 -27.37 -14.07
C LYS A 197 4.52 -28.03 -13.67
N LYS A 198 5.36 -28.44 -14.64
CA LYS A 198 6.71 -28.92 -14.36
C LYS A 198 7.67 -27.81 -13.93
N ALA A 199 7.56 -26.60 -14.49
CA ALA A 199 8.31 -25.42 -14.05
C ALA A 199 7.90 -24.95 -12.64
N GLY A 200 6.67 -25.29 -12.19
CA GLY A 200 6.18 -24.98 -10.85
C GLY A 200 6.80 -25.77 -9.71
N LYS A 201 7.46 -26.91 -9.98
CA LYS A 201 8.03 -27.79 -8.94
C LYS A 201 9.49 -27.49 -8.55
N GLY A 202 10.18 -26.57 -9.24
CA GLY A 202 11.55 -26.18 -8.91
C GLY A 202 11.61 -24.98 -7.95
N PRO A 203 12.80 -24.70 -7.37
CA PRO A 203 12.99 -23.54 -6.51
C PRO A 203 12.68 -22.24 -7.27
N THR A 204 12.02 -21.30 -6.59
CA THR A 204 11.68 -19.98 -7.16
C THR A 204 12.92 -19.08 -7.25
N PHE A 205 13.88 -19.29 -6.38
CA PHE A 205 15.08 -18.48 -6.23
C PHE A 205 16.35 -19.24 -6.58
N GLN A 206 17.33 -18.53 -7.18
CA GLN A 206 18.61 -19.09 -7.62
C GLN A 206 19.66 -19.17 -6.51
N SER A 207 19.53 -18.38 -5.44
CA SER A 207 20.52 -18.30 -4.37
C SER A 207 19.87 -18.31 -2.98
N LYS A 208 20.58 -18.88 -2.00
CA LYS A 208 20.17 -18.87 -0.58
C LYS A 208 20.27 -17.48 0.05
N GLU A 209 21.07 -16.58 -0.51
CA GLU A 209 21.23 -15.20 -0.02
C GLU A 209 19.93 -14.40 -0.06
N ILE A 210 18.99 -14.79 -0.89
CA ILE A 210 17.68 -14.16 -0.98
C ILE A 210 16.91 -14.23 0.35
N TYR A 211 17.07 -15.31 1.11
CA TYR A 211 16.40 -15.45 2.41
C TYR A 211 16.88 -14.41 3.42
N LEU A 212 18.15 -14.00 3.35
CA LEU A 212 18.69 -12.91 4.18
C LEU A 212 18.07 -11.57 3.79
N ILE A 213 17.89 -11.32 2.49
CA ILE A 213 17.25 -10.09 2.02
C ILE A 213 15.77 -10.07 2.34
N LEU A 214 15.08 -11.20 2.23
CA LEU A 214 13.67 -11.30 2.65
C LEU A 214 13.52 -11.08 4.16
N LEU A 215 14.41 -11.67 4.98
CA LEU A 215 14.42 -11.42 6.42
C LEU A 215 14.70 -9.95 6.75
N PHE A 216 15.64 -9.34 6.03
CA PHE A 216 15.92 -7.90 6.14
C PHE A 216 14.69 -7.05 5.77
N ALA A 217 14.07 -7.34 4.62
CA ALA A 217 12.87 -6.64 4.16
C ALA A 217 11.72 -6.80 5.17
N PHE A 218 11.55 -8.01 5.73
CA PHE A 218 10.57 -8.28 6.78
C PHE A 218 10.84 -7.44 8.03
N ALA A 219 12.06 -7.40 8.54
CA ALA A 219 12.43 -6.62 9.72
C ALA A 219 12.19 -5.11 9.52
N MET A 220 12.57 -4.58 8.35
CA MET A 220 12.32 -3.18 7.99
C MET A 220 10.82 -2.89 7.89
N GLN A 221 10.06 -3.76 7.24
CA GLN A 221 8.63 -3.60 7.07
C GLN A 221 7.88 -3.73 8.41
N PHE A 222 8.35 -4.62 9.28
CA PHE A 222 7.82 -4.75 10.64
C PHE A 222 7.97 -3.45 11.42
N GLY A 223 9.17 -2.84 11.41
CA GLY A 223 9.41 -1.57 12.10
C GLY A 223 8.55 -0.43 11.54
N ILE A 224 8.41 -0.35 10.21
CA ILE A 224 7.59 0.67 9.55
C ILE A 224 6.11 0.51 9.89
N ASN A 225 5.58 -0.71 9.83
CA ASN A 225 4.17 -0.96 10.13
C ASN A 225 3.85 -0.75 11.62
N TYR A 226 4.73 -1.21 12.53
CA TYR A 226 4.59 -0.97 13.96
C TYR A 226 4.51 0.52 14.25
N TYR A 227 5.49 1.30 13.76
CA TYR A 227 5.51 2.73 13.91
C TYR A 227 4.24 3.39 13.32
N SER A 228 3.85 3.02 12.10
CA SER A 228 2.69 3.62 11.42
C SER A 228 1.38 3.32 12.14
N ALA A 229 1.23 2.13 12.71
CA ALA A 229 0.06 1.73 13.46
C ALA A 229 -0.10 2.51 14.77
N PHE A 230 1.01 2.72 15.48
CA PHE A 230 0.95 3.30 16.83
C PHE A 230 1.26 4.81 16.89
N LEU A 231 1.74 5.43 15.81
CA LEU A 231 2.03 6.88 15.82
C LEU A 231 0.84 7.72 16.26
N GLY A 232 -0.36 7.40 15.75
CA GLY A 232 -1.57 8.15 16.11
C GLY A 232 -1.90 8.02 17.60
N VAL A 233 -1.80 6.82 18.17
CA VAL A 233 -2.04 6.56 19.59
C VAL A 233 -0.99 7.27 20.44
N TYR A 234 0.29 7.16 20.08
CA TYR A 234 1.39 7.84 20.76
C TYR A 234 1.22 9.35 20.81
N LEU A 235 0.78 9.97 19.71
CA LEU A 235 0.49 11.41 19.69
C LEU A 235 -0.67 11.79 20.63
N LEU A 236 -1.71 10.94 20.73
CA LEU A 236 -2.82 11.17 21.66
C LEU A 236 -2.36 11.09 23.12
N GLU A 237 -1.51 10.11 23.47
CA GLU A 237 -0.92 9.96 24.80
C GLU A 237 -0.07 11.17 25.19
N LEU A 238 0.63 11.79 24.24
CA LEU A 238 1.38 13.03 24.43
C LEU A 238 0.49 14.29 24.45
N GLY A 239 -0.83 14.16 24.29
CA GLY A 239 -1.77 15.26 24.28
C GLY A 239 -1.85 16.03 22.94
N TYR A 240 -1.27 15.49 21.87
CA TYR A 240 -1.33 16.12 20.55
C TYR A 240 -2.63 15.75 19.80
N SER A 241 -3.00 16.60 18.85
CA SER A 241 -4.23 16.45 18.07
C SER A 241 -4.00 15.68 16.75
N GLN A 242 -5.12 15.27 16.13
CA GLN A 242 -5.16 14.66 14.79
C GLN A 242 -4.50 15.54 13.72
N SER A 243 -4.52 16.88 13.91
CA SER A 243 -3.89 17.82 13.00
C SER A 243 -2.38 17.58 12.89
N LEU A 244 -1.70 17.32 14.01
CA LEU A 244 -0.27 17.01 14.00
C LEU A 244 0.00 15.70 13.26
N LEU A 245 -0.83 14.67 13.46
CA LEU A 245 -0.70 13.42 12.72
C LEU A 245 -0.82 13.64 11.21
N GLY A 246 -1.79 14.47 10.78
CA GLY A 246 -1.94 14.86 9.37
C GLY A 246 -0.71 15.55 8.81
N VAL A 247 -0.14 16.52 9.54
CA VAL A 247 1.10 17.22 9.16
C VAL A 247 2.27 16.25 9.04
N LEU A 248 2.49 15.40 10.04
CA LEU A 248 3.59 14.43 10.05
C LEU A 248 3.48 13.44 8.88
N ASN A 249 2.29 12.90 8.61
CA ASN A 249 2.09 12.01 7.47
C ASN A 249 2.25 12.73 6.11
N CYS A 250 1.88 14.00 6.01
CA CYS A 250 2.11 14.82 4.82
C CYS A 250 3.61 14.99 4.57
N ILE A 251 4.40 15.37 5.59
CA ILE A 251 5.87 15.49 5.49
C ILE A 251 6.48 14.16 5.08
N SER A 252 6.03 13.07 5.70
CA SER A 252 6.47 11.71 5.41
C SER A 252 6.27 11.35 3.93
N ALA A 253 5.05 11.54 3.41
CA ALA A 253 4.73 11.26 2.02
C ALA A 253 5.55 12.12 1.04
N LEU A 254 5.64 13.43 1.29
CA LEU A 254 6.42 14.33 0.44
C LEU A 254 7.91 14.01 0.42
N SER A 255 8.46 13.48 1.52
CA SER A 255 9.88 13.07 1.59
C SER A 255 10.24 11.92 0.65
N GLU A 256 9.26 11.14 0.17
CA GLU A 256 9.47 10.06 -0.78
C GLU A 256 9.78 10.57 -2.19
N ILE A 257 9.25 11.75 -2.56
CA ILE A 257 9.37 12.30 -3.93
C ILE A 257 10.83 12.52 -4.36
N PRO A 258 11.68 13.22 -3.59
CA PRO A 258 13.08 13.40 -3.95
C PRO A 258 13.83 12.07 -4.11
N VAL A 259 13.53 11.11 -3.26
CA VAL A 259 14.17 9.79 -3.31
C VAL A 259 13.74 9.03 -4.58
N LEU A 260 12.46 9.04 -4.92
CA LEU A 260 11.96 8.43 -6.17
C LEU A 260 12.64 9.01 -7.42
N LEU A 261 12.92 10.32 -7.43
CA LEU A 261 13.62 10.98 -8.54
C LEU A 261 15.11 10.63 -8.61
N LEU A 262 15.73 10.41 -7.46
CA LEU A 262 17.18 10.20 -7.36
C LEU A 262 17.59 8.73 -7.30
N ILE A 263 16.68 7.82 -6.99
CA ILE A 263 16.98 6.41 -6.68
C ILE A 263 17.73 5.69 -7.82
N HIS A 264 17.38 5.96 -9.07
CA HIS A 264 18.09 5.39 -10.21
C HIS A 264 19.55 5.88 -10.32
N ARG A 265 19.82 7.15 -9.97
CA ARG A 265 21.16 7.69 -9.95
C ARG A 265 21.98 7.10 -8.78
N LEU A 266 21.34 7.00 -7.59
CA LEU A 266 21.99 6.41 -6.41
C LEU A 266 22.31 4.92 -6.65
N SER A 267 21.40 4.15 -7.21
CA SER A 267 21.60 2.73 -7.48
C SER A 267 22.69 2.42 -8.54
N ARG A 268 22.99 3.39 -9.40
CA ARG A 268 24.14 3.30 -10.35
C ARG A 268 25.46 3.68 -9.69
N ARG A 269 25.45 4.57 -8.69
CA ARG A 269 26.66 5.11 -8.08
C ARG A 269 27.13 4.30 -6.86
N TYR A 270 26.20 3.73 -6.09
CA TYR A 270 26.49 3.04 -4.84
C TYR A 270 26.10 1.56 -4.90
N LYS A 271 26.89 0.71 -4.19
CA LYS A 271 26.55 -0.71 -4.04
C LYS A 271 25.24 -0.87 -3.27
N GLN A 272 24.47 -1.89 -3.60
CA GLN A 272 23.17 -2.17 -2.96
C GLN A 272 23.28 -2.32 -1.43
N THR A 273 24.35 -2.95 -0.95
CA THR A 273 24.62 -3.10 0.49
C THR A 273 24.77 -1.75 1.19
N VAL A 274 25.47 -0.78 0.58
CA VAL A 274 25.63 0.57 1.13
C VAL A 274 24.28 1.29 1.23
N LEU A 275 23.45 1.17 0.19
CA LEU A 275 22.10 1.76 0.18
C LEU A 275 21.21 1.14 1.26
N LEU A 276 21.25 -0.17 1.45
CA LEU A 276 20.48 -0.86 2.49
C LEU A 276 20.98 -0.47 3.90
N THR A 277 22.29 -0.41 4.12
CA THR A 277 22.85 0.02 5.41
C THR A 277 22.46 1.47 5.73
N ALA A 278 22.51 2.37 4.75
CA ALA A 278 22.05 3.74 4.90
C ALA A 278 20.55 3.81 5.22
N ALA A 279 19.71 2.98 4.57
CA ALA A 279 18.27 2.93 4.85
C ALA A 279 17.98 2.49 6.28
N VAL A 280 18.71 1.48 6.81
CA VAL A 280 18.61 1.05 8.22
C VAL A 280 19.03 2.17 9.17
N GLY A 281 20.17 2.83 8.89
CA GLY A 281 20.64 3.96 9.69
C GLY A 281 19.59 5.10 9.74
N CYS A 282 19.00 5.44 8.60
CA CYS A 282 17.89 6.40 8.53
C CYS A 282 16.69 5.94 9.35
N MET A 283 16.34 4.66 9.30
CA MET A 283 15.21 4.12 10.08
C MET A 283 15.49 4.14 11.58
N ALA A 284 16.68 3.75 12.00
CA ALA A 284 17.08 3.81 13.41
C ALA A 284 17.08 5.26 13.94
N LEU A 285 17.68 6.19 13.20
CA LEU A 285 17.66 7.61 13.55
C LEU A 285 16.23 8.16 13.61
N ARG A 286 15.36 7.77 12.67
CA ARG A 286 13.96 8.15 12.66
C ARG A 286 13.23 7.73 13.94
N LEU A 287 13.41 6.49 14.38
CA LEU A 287 12.77 5.99 15.61
C LEU A 287 13.29 6.72 16.85
N ILE A 288 14.60 7.01 16.93
CA ILE A 288 15.21 7.79 18.01
C ILE A 288 14.63 9.20 18.05
N LEU A 289 14.51 9.88 16.91
CA LEU A 289 13.96 11.23 16.86
C LEU A 289 12.47 11.25 17.27
N LEU A 290 11.71 10.21 16.90
CA LEU A 290 10.30 10.08 17.28
C LEU A 290 10.12 9.86 18.78
N SER A 291 10.99 9.07 19.43
CA SER A 291 10.90 8.79 20.86
C SER A 291 11.15 10.02 21.75
N ALA A 292 11.74 11.07 21.22
CA ALA A 292 12.00 12.30 21.96
C ALA A 292 10.74 13.12 22.33
N GLY A 293 9.56 12.79 21.76
CA GLY A 293 8.30 13.47 22.07
C GLY A 293 8.19 14.93 21.62
N ASN A 294 9.20 15.47 20.97
CA ASN A 294 9.24 16.87 20.53
C ASN A 294 8.76 17.00 19.08
N VAL A 295 7.86 17.94 18.81
CA VAL A 295 7.24 18.14 17.49
C VAL A 295 8.25 18.41 16.39
N ALA A 296 9.28 19.22 16.64
CA ALA A 296 10.32 19.54 15.65
C ALA A 296 11.14 18.29 15.28
N LEU A 297 11.50 17.47 16.29
CA LEU A 297 12.24 16.22 16.08
C LEU A 297 11.35 15.17 15.39
N MET A 298 10.07 15.10 15.73
CA MET A 298 9.10 14.26 15.02
C MET A 298 8.97 14.66 13.55
N ALA A 299 8.91 15.96 13.24
CA ALA A 299 8.86 16.45 11.87
C ALA A 299 10.15 16.12 11.10
N ALA A 300 11.32 16.31 11.73
CA ALA A 300 12.60 15.90 11.17
C ALA A 300 12.67 14.38 10.91
N ALA A 301 12.15 13.58 11.83
CA ALA A 301 12.05 12.13 11.66
C ALA A 301 11.22 11.73 10.42
N GLN A 302 10.15 12.49 10.10
CA GLN A 302 9.34 12.19 8.92
C GLN A 302 10.08 12.42 7.59
N LEU A 303 11.05 13.32 7.54
CA LEU A 303 11.89 13.50 6.36
C LEU A 303 12.75 12.27 6.04
N LEU A 304 13.00 11.41 7.02
CA LEU A 304 13.76 10.17 6.87
C LEU A 304 12.90 9.01 6.30
N GLN A 305 11.60 9.20 6.09
CA GLN A 305 10.74 8.18 5.48
C GLN A 305 11.21 7.81 4.08
N GLY A 306 11.44 8.80 3.22
CA GLY A 306 11.92 8.55 1.87
C GLY A 306 13.23 7.76 1.83
N PRO A 307 14.32 8.24 2.47
CA PRO A 307 15.59 7.52 2.53
C PRO A 307 15.52 6.12 3.16
N SER A 308 14.68 5.92 4.18
CA SER A 308 14.55 4.59 4.82
C SER A 308 13.67 3.64 3.99
N TYR A 309 12.43 4.02 3.72
CA TYR A 309 11.43 3.15 3.10
C TYR A 309 11.66 2.96 1.60
N MET A 310 11.73 4.06 0.83
CA MET A 310 11.81 3.99 -0.63
C MET A 310 13.12 3.38 -1.12
N VAL A 311 14.24 3.66 -0.45
CA VAL A 311 15.53 3.04 -0.79
C VAL A 311 15.49 1.54 -0.51
N CYS A 312 14.99 1.12 0.66
CA CYS A 312 14.84 -0.29 1.01
C CYS A 312 13.93 -1.01 0.00
N TYR A 313 12.74 -0.46 -0.26
CA TYR A 313 11.77 -1.02 -1.20
C TYR A 313 12.37 -1.21 -2.60
N PHE A 314 12.99 -0.17 -3.16
CA PHE A 314 13.58 -0.20 -4.50
C PHE A 314 14.70 -1.24 -4.61
N VAL A 315 15.61 -1.27 -3.62
CA VAL A 315 16.75 -2.21 -3.65
C VAL A 315 16.26 -3.64 -3.49
N CYS A 316 15.34 -3.92 -2.55
CA CYS A 316 14.78 -5.26 -2.35
C CYS A 316 14.06 -5.76 -3.61
N VAL A 317 13.18 -4.96 -4.21
CA VAL A 317 12.47 -5.32 -5.44
C VAL A 317 13.43 -5.58 -6.59
N THR A 318 14.46 -4.73 -6.76
CA THR A 318 15.45 -4.87 -7.82
C THR A 318 16.28 -6.15 -7.63
N TYR A 319 16.66 -6.46 -6.39
CA TYR A 319 17.44 -7.66 -6.07
C TYR A 319 16.61 -8.93 -6.27
N ILE A 320 15.37 -8.95 -5.77
CA ILE A 320 14.44 -10.07 -5.94
C ILE A 320 14.25 -10.37 -7.44
N ASN A 321 14.00 -9.33 -8.25
CA ASN A 321 13.80 -9.49 -9.70
C ASN A 321 15.02 -10.12 -10.41
N ARG A 322 16.24 -9.85 -9.93
CA ARG A 322 17.47 -10.44 -10.48
C ARG A 322 17.68 -11.90 -10.08
N MET A 323 17.18 -12.31 -8.90
CA MET A 323 17.41 -13.64 -8.32
C MET A 323 16.29 -14.63 -8.59
N VAL A 324 15.15 -14.16 -9.10
CA VAL A 324 14.04 -15.04 -9.47
C VAL A 324 14.33 -15.75 -10.79
N VAL A 325 14.00 -17.04 -10.83
CA VAL A 325 14.11 -17.84 -12.05
C VAL A 325 13.24 -17.25 -13.16
N PRO A 326 13.75 -17.12 -14.41
CA PRO A 326 12.97 -16.63 -15.53
C PRO A 326 11.62 -17.35 -15.64
N GLY A 327 10.53 -16.60 -15.72
CA GLY A 327 9.14 -17.10 -15.73
C GLY A 327 8.41 -17.16 -14.40
N LYS A 328 9.08 -16.90 -13.25
CA LYS A 328 8.48 -16.89 -11.90
C LYS A 328 8.49 -15.51 -11.21
N ILE A 329 8.67 -14.43 -11.96
CA ILE A 329 8.85 -13.07 -11.39
C ILE A 329 7.68 -12.64 -10.49
N SER A 330 6.44 -12.95 -10.90
CA SER A 330 5.24 -12.64 -10.08
C SER A 330 5.20 -13.40 -8.75
N GLN A 331 5.74 -14.64 -8.71
CA GLN A 331 5.84 -15.43 -7.49
C GLN A 331 6.96 -14.95 -6.56
N GLY A 332 8.00 -14.34 -7.11
CA GLY A 332 9.10 -13.80 -6.31
C GLY A 332 8.77 -12.46 -5.66
N GLN A 333 7.75 -11.77 -6.16
CA GLN A 333 7.31 -10.46 -5.63
C GLN A 333 6.11 -10.57 -4.66
N SER A 334 5.42 -11.69 -4.65
CA SER A 334 4.33 -11.99 -3.70
C SER A 334 4.87 -12.54 -2.39
#